data_4008c49dd59a3fdfd9b7b01b2b57b5ca
#
_entry.id   4008c49dd59a3fdfd9b7b01b2b57b5ca
#
_cell.length_a   1.000
_cell.length_b   1.000
_cell.length_c   1.000
_cell.angle_alpha   90.00
_cell.angle_beta   90.00
_cell.angle_gamma   90.00
#
_symmetry.space_group_name_H-M   'P 1'
#
loop_
_entity.id
_entity.type
_entity.pdbx_description
1 polymer ?
#
loop_
_entity_poly.entity_id
_entity_poly.type
_entity_poly.pdbx_seq_one_letter_code
_entity_poly.pdbx_strand_id
1 'polypeptide(L)'
;MNDDFDFDGTQSRSRGGAMAIWDILSIVILLLTICIVGYFVMIFLNPESSLNILPPSGIGPHIPTTTATPIQLEATWTASPTLELTPSNTPRPTFTPFFTDTPFSLVPPTKTPKPTSTPKAPFSATTQQVESTVIHPDLACNWAGIGGTVVDSNGSHIVGTVVVLRGTLSGSTIEQQTVTGINKEYGQSGFEFVLGNTPIATNKTLYVQLVDLQNIPLSDPVYITTSSDCSKNLVLVRFKKNR
;
A
#
# COMPACT_ATOMS: atom_id res chain seq x y z
N MET A 1 55.46 -57.84 -11.65
CA MET A 1 54.59 -57.61 -10.47
C MET A 1 53.39 -57.00 -11.03
N ASN A 2 52.46 -57.87 -11.42
CA ASN A 2 51.13 -57.49 -12.04
C ASN A 2 50.08 -57.62 -10.95
N ASP A 3 49.52 -56.55 -10.56
CA ASP A 3 48.34 -56.59 -9.71
C ASP A 3 47.09 -56.41 -10.59
N ASP A 4 46.50 -57.55 -10.93
CA ASP A 4 45.19 -57.66 -11.57
C ASP A 4 44.13 -57.28 -10.54
N PHE A 5 43.44 -56.14 -10.74
CA PHE A 5 42.19 -55.81 -10.05
C PHE A 5 41.02 -56.42 -10.77
N ASP A 6 40.66 -57.63 -10.37
CA ASP A 6 39.42 -58.29 -10.76
C ASP A 6 38.24 -57.57 -10.12
N PHE A 7 37.46 -56.85 -10.97
CA PHE A 7 36.18 -56.28 -10.62
C PHE A 7 35.08 -57.23 -11.09
N ASP A 8 34.95 -58.37 -10.43
CA ASP A 8 33.84 -59.33 -10.65
C ASP A 8 32.82 -59.13 -9.51
N GLY A 9 31.72 -58.51 -9.83
CA GLY A 9 30.63 -58.22 -8.90
C GLY A 9 29.29 -58.03 -9.57
N THR A 10 29.03 -58.80 -10.63
CA THR A 10 27.67 -58.97 -11.16
C THR A 10 26.80 -59.78 -10.20
N GLN A 11 26.28 -59.18 -9.12
CA GLN A 11 25.18 -59.75 -8.38
C GLN A 11 23.90 -59.67 -9.23
N SER A 12 23.65 -60.70 -9.97
CA SER A 12 22.35 -61.06 -10.54
C SER A 12 21.37 -61.30 -9.41
N ARG A 13 20.67 -60.24 -9.00
CA ARG A 13 19.59 -60.34 -8.02
C ARG A 13 18.37 -60.90 -8.72
N SER A 14 18.19 -62.22 -8.55
CA SER A 14 16.98 -62.94 -8.91
C SER A 14 15.74 -62.21 -8.31
N ARG A 15 14.98 -61.53 -9.20
CA ARG A 15 13.66 -60.95 -8.85
C ARG A 15 12.61 -62.06 -8.85
N GLY A 16 12.57 -62.85 -7.79
CA GLY A 16 11.43 -63.67 -7.43
C GLY A 16 10.37 -62.76 -6.74
N GLY A 17 9.30 -62.52 -7.41
CA GLY A 17 8.01 -62.02 -7.22
C GLY A 17 7.42 -61.79 -5.81
N ALA A 18 7.96 -60.89 -5.05
CA ALA A 18 7.19 -60.17 -4.03
C ALA A 18 7.54 -58.68 -4.16
N MET A 19 6.59 -57.87 -4.63
CA MET A 19 6.75 -56.40 -4.59
C MET A 19 7.09 -56.02 -3.16
N ALA A 20 8.23 -55.40 -2.94
CA ALA A 20 8.56 -54.90 -1.62
C ALA A 20 7.53 -53.86 -1.19
N ILE A 21 7.19 -53.82 0.09
CA ILE A 21 6.20 -52.87 0.64
C ILE A 21 6.53 -51.43 0.19
N TRP A 22 7.80 -51.12 0.02
CA TRP A 22 8.29 -49.85 -0.48
C TRP A 22 7.90 -49.54 -1.94
N ASP A 23 7.86 -50.57 -2.81
CA ASP A 23 7.44 -50.43 -4.21
C ASP A 23 5.95 -50.14 -4.29
N ILE A 24 5.15 -50.84 -3.46
CA ILE A 24 3.70 -50.57 -3.35
C ILE A 24 3.44 -49.17 -2.83
N LEU A 25 4.16 -48.75 -1.77
CA LEU A 25 4.02 -47.42 -1.19
C LEU A 25 4.38 -46.33 -2.21
N SER A 26 5.45 -46.57 -2.98
CA SER A 26 5.89 -45.65 -4.04
C SER A 26 4.85 -45.48 -5.14
N ILE A 27 4.23 -46.59 -5.58
CA ILE A 27 3.15 -46.57 -6.57
C ILE A 27 1.92 -45.84 -6.04
N VAL A 28 1.55 -46.06 -4.77
CA VAL A 28 0.40 -45.38 -4.16
C VAL A 28 0.64 -43.87 -4.07
N ILE A 29 1.82 -43.45 -3.65
CA ILE A 29 2.17 -42.02 -3.57
C ILE A 29 2.15 -41.39 -4.98
N LEU A 30 2.68 -42.08 -5.98
CA LEU A 30 2.68 -41.60 -7.36
C LEU A 30 1.27 -41.44 -7.90
N LEU A 31 0.39 -42.42 -7.68
CA LEU A 31 -1.02 -42.34 -8.09
C LEU A 31 -1.75 -41.18 -7.37
N LEU A 32 -1.51 -41.03 -6.08
CA LEU A 32 -2.09 -39.93 -5.29
C LEU A 32 -1.65 -38.57 -5.82
N THR A 33 -0.36 -38.42 -6.15
CA THR A 33 0.18 -37.19 -6.73
C THR A 33 -0.47 -36.88 -8.09
N ILE A 34 -0.63 -37.89 -8.95
CA ILE A 34 -1.31 -37.71 -10.25
C ILE A 34 -2.77 -37.28 -10.06
N CYS A 35 -3.48 -37.86 -9.09
CA CYS A 35 -4.86 -37.49 -8.77
C CYS A 35 -4.94 -36.02 -8.29
N ILE A 36 -4.04 -35.60 -7.39
CA ILE A 36 -3.99 -34.24 -6.90
C ILE A 36 -3.69 -33.24 -8.03
N VAL A 37 -2.70 -33.54 -8.85
CA VAL A 37 -2.37 -32.69 -10.02
C VAL A 37 -3.57 -32.60 -10.97
N GLY A 38 -4.20 -33.72 -11.29
CA GLY A 38 -5.40 -33.75 -12.14
C GLY A 38 -6.55 -32.92 -11.56
N TYR A 39 -6.77 -33.00 -10.26
CA TYR A 39 -7.78 -32.20 -9.56
C TYR A 39 -7.49 -30.68 -9.68
N PHE A 40 -6.25 -30.24 -9.45
CA PHE A 40 -5.88 -28.83 -9.59
C PHE A 40 -5.97 -28.35 -11.04
N VAL A 41 -5.57 -29.17 -12.00
CA VAL A 41 -5.71 -28.81 -13.42
C VAL A 41 -7.19 -28.64 -13.79
N MET A 42 -8.07 -29.52 -13.28
CA MET A 42 -9.51 -29.43 -13.54
C MET A 42 -10.11 -28.14 -12.94
N ILE A 43 -9.72 -27.77 -11.71
CA ILE A 43 -10.15 -26.50 -11.08
C ILE A 43 -9.60 -25.29 -11.84
N PHE A 44 -8.36 -25.36 -12.30
CA PHE A 44 -7.73 -24.26 -13.05
C PHE A 44 -8.44 -24.01 -14.39
N LEU A 45 -8.83 -25.06 -15.10
CA LEU A 45 -9.54 -24.95 -16.38
C LEU A 45 -11.01 -24.58 -16.22
N ASN A 46 -11.61 -24.92 -15.08
CA ASN A 46 -13.02 -24.63 -14.79
C ASN A 46 -13.22 -24.20 -13.34
N PRO A 47 -12.91 -22.92 -13.00
CA PRO A 47 -12.93 -22.42 -11.63
C PRO A 47 -14.32 -22.40 -10.99
N GLU A 48 -15.40 -22.45 -11.79
CA GLU A 48 -16.78 -22.46 -11.31
C GLU A 48 -17.34 -23.89 -11.14
N SER A 49 -16.51 -24.93 -11.24
CA SER A 49 -16.96 -26.28 -11.04
C SER A 49 -17.40 -26.52 -9.59
N SER A 50 -18.42 -27.34 -9.39
CA SER A 50 -18.92 -27.74 -8.06
C SER A 50 -17.88 -28.48 -7.20
N LEU A 51 -16.76 -28.88 -7.79
CA LEU A 51 -15.63 -29.52 -7.11
C LEU A 51 -14.65 -28.49 -6.51
N ASN A 52 -14.79 -27.22 -6.84
CA ASN A 52 -13.97 -26.16 -6.28
C ASN A 52 -14.53 -25.75 -4.92
N ILE A 53 -13.81 -26.08 -3.84
CA ILE A 53 -14.18 -25.74 -2.45
C ILE A 53 -14.09 -24.21 -2.21
N LEU A 54 -13.31 -23.51 -3.02
CA LEU A 54 -13.07 -22.05 -2.94
C LEU A 54 -13.32 -21.40 -4.30
N PRO A 55 -14.58 -21.32 -4.76
CA PRO A 55 -14.87 -20.67 -6.03
C PRO A 55 -14.55 -19.17 -5.94
N PRO A 56 -14.02 -18.55 -7.01
CA PRO A 56 -13.59 -17.15 -7.00
C PRO A 56 -14.72 -16.16 -6.68
N SER A 57 -15.98 -16.57 -6.85
CA SER A 57 -17.17 -15.78 -6.51
C SER A 57 -17.56 -15.83 -5.03
N GLY A 58 -16.88 -16.64 -4.19
CA GLY A 58 -17.26 -16.87 -2.77
C GLY A 58 -16.43 -16.11 -1.73
N ILE A 59 -15.33 -15.50 -2.10
CA ILE A 59 -14.41 -14.82 -1.15
C ILE A 59 -14.22 -13.35 -1.54
N GLY A 60 -15.29 -12.64 -1.60
CA GLY A 60 -15.26 -11.17 -1.64
C GLY A 60 -16.51 -10.67 -0.92
N PRO A 61 -16.43 -9.67 -0.04
CA PRO A 61 -17.61 -8.93 0.27
C PRO A 61 -18.13 -8.43 -1.07
N HIS A 62 -19.35 -8.78 -1.43
CA HIS A 62 -20.07 -8.14 -2.52
C HIS A 62 -20.20 -6.67 -2.11
N ILE A 63 -19.18 -5.88 -2.45
CA ILE A 63 -19.30 -4.43 -2.43
C ILE A 63 -20.34 -4.18 -3.51
N PRO A 64 -21.57 -3.72 -3.18
CA PRO A 64 -22.49 -3.30 -4.21
C PRO A 64 -21.75 -2.22 -4.98
N THR A 65 -21.43 -2.51 -6.24
CA THR A 65 -20.96 -1.50 -7.17
C THR A 65 -22.08 -0.49 -7.22
N THR A 66 -21.94 0.62 -6.53
CA THR A 66 -22.83 1.75 -6.67
C THR A 66 -22.71 2.14 -8.13
N THR A 67 -23.68 1.70 -8.93
CA THR A 67 -23.87 2.21 -10.28
C THR A 67 -24.03 3.70 -10.10
N ALA A 68 -23.02 4.47 -10.51
CA ALA A 68 -23.12 5.92 -10.53
C ALA A 68 -24.30 6.23 -11.45
N THR A 69 -25.45 6.53 -10.84
CA THR A 69 -26.58 7.09 -11.57
C THR A 69 -26.03 8.38 -12.18
N PRO A 70 -26.01 8.52 -13.52
CA PRO A 70 -25.57 9.77 -14.11
C PRO A 70 -26.48 10.85 -13.56
N ILE A 71 -25.91 11.80 -12.83
CA ILE A 71 -26.62 13.03 -12.46
C ILE A 71 -26.92 13.71 -13.78
N GLN A 72 -28.14 13.59 -14.26
CA GLN A 72 -28.64 14.46 -15.31
C GLN A 72 -28.69 15.87 -14.73
N LEU A 73 -27.67 16.64 -15.00
CA LEU A 73 -27.73 18.09 -14.86
C LEU A 73 -28.77 18.56 -15.86
N GLU A 74 -29.97 18.86 -15.38
CA GLU A 74 -30.92 19.62 -16.16
C GLU A 74 -30.23 20.93 -16.54
N ALA A 75 -30.20 21.19 -17.86
CA ALA A 75 -29.62 22.40 -18.39
C ALA A 75 -30.57 23.58 -18.07
N THR A 76 -30.44 24.10 -16.85
CA THR A 76 -31.15 25.31 -16.42
C THR A 76 -30.30 26.54 -16.73
N TRP A 77 -29.95 26.69 -18.00
CA TRP A 77 -29.53 27.98 -18.50
C TRP A 77 -30.72 28.58 -19.27
N THR A 78 -31.69 29.08 -18.52
CA THR A 78 -32.63 30.03 -19.10
C THR A 78 -31.85 31.30 -19.38
N ALA A 79 -31.66 31.61 -20.66
CA ALA A 79 -31.08 32.88 -21.06
C ALA A 79 -31.95 33.99 -20.43
N SER A 80 -31.35 34.68 -19.44
CA SER A 80 -31.97 35.89 -18.90
C SER A 80 -32.14 36.91 -20.04
N PRO A 81 -33.32 37.48 -20.28
CA PRO A 81 -33.49 38.47 -21.31
C PRO A 81 -32.55 39.64 -21.02
N THR A 82 -31.70 39.97 -21.99
CA THR A 82 -30.86 41.16 -21.97
C THR A 82 -31.82 42.34 -21.88
N LEU A 83 -31.84 42.99 -20.71
CA LEU A 83 -32.54 44.25 -20.57
C LEU A 83 -31.78 45.28 -21.41
N GLU A 84 -32.41 45.78 -22.47
CA GLU A 84 -31.97 46.96 -23.19
C GLU A 84 -31.82 48.11 -22.18
N LEU A 85 -30.60 48.65 -22.08
CA LEU A 85 -30.27 49.80 -21.26
C LEU A 85 -30.99 51.04 -21.85
N THR A 86 -32.17 51.35 -21.36
CA THR A 86 -32.79 52.66 -21.59
C THR A 86 -31.85 53.71 -20.93
N PRO A 87 -31.43 54.76 -21.65
CA PRO A 87 -30.60 55.81 -21.06
C PRO A 87 -31.39 56.50 -19.93
N SER A 88 -31.03 56.16 -18.72
CA SER A 88 -31.58 56.80 -17.50
C SER A 88 -30.87 58.15 -17.34
N ASN A 89 -31.66 59.22 -17.25
CA ASN A 89 -31.19 60.56 -16.96
C ASN A 89 -30.26 60.55 -15.71
N THR A 90 -29.06 61.13 -15.87
CA THR A 90 -28.07 61.30 -14.83
C THR A 90 -28.71 61.86 -13.59
N PRO A 91 -28.74 61.15 -12.43
CA PRO A 91 -29.26 61.71 -11.22
C PRO A 91 -28.39 62.91 -10.77
N ARG A 92 -29.07 64.00 -10.44
CA ARG A 92 -28.50 65.18 -9.81
C ARG A 92 -27.71 64.74 -8.57
N PRO A 93 -26.51 65.30 -8.28
CA PRO A 93 -25.71 64.95 -7.12
C PRO A 93 -26.55 65.15 -5.84
N THR A 94 -26.88 64.05 -5.18
CA THR A 94 -27.51 64.05 -3.88
C THR A 94 -26.40 64.34 -2.84
N PHE A 95 -26.70 65.25 -1.91
CA PHE A 95 -25.81 65.58 -0.82
C PHE A 95 -25.27 64.34 -0.11
N THR A 96 -23.97 64.28 0.05
CA THR A 96 -23.28 63.26 0.84
C THR A 96 -23.85 63.28 2.26
N PRO A 97 -24.39 62.21 2.79
CA PRO A 97 -24.83 62.15 4.16
C PRO A 97 -23.60 62.35 5.05
N PHE A 98 -23.75 63.21 6.04
CA PHE A 98 -22.80 63.36 7.13
C PHE A 98 -22.57 62.02 7.79
N PHE A 99 -21.36 61.75 8.21
CA PHE A 99 -20.94 60.56 8.90
C PHE A 99 -21.97 60.18 9.98
N THR A 100 -22.64 59.06 9.76
CA THR A 100 -23.44 58.42 10.81
C THR A 100 -22.44 57.79 11.77
N ASP A 101 -22.45 58.24 13.01
CA ASP A 101 -21.65 57.66 14.08
C ASP A 101 -21.93 56.15 14.09
N THR A 102 -20.89 55.37 13.84
CA THR A 102 -20.96 53.90 13.91
C THR A 102 -21.46 53.55 15.32
N PRO A 103 -22.55 52.82 15.48
CA PRO A 103 -23.04 52.49 16.84
C PRO A 103 -21.91 51.77 17.58
N PHE A 104 -21.52 52.33 18.72
CA PHE A 104 -20.51 51.75 19.58
C PHE A 104 -21.06 50.41 20.10
N SER A 105 -20.52 49.29 19.59
CA SER A 105 -20.90 47.98 20.04
C SER A 105 -20.41 47.76 21.48
N LEU A 106 -21.36 47.78 22.42
CA LEU A 106 -21.09 47.46 23.83
C LEU A 106 -20.94 45.97 24.10
N VAL A 107 -20.86 45.16 23.04
CA VAL A 107 -20.61 43.73 23.20
C VAL A 107 -19.12 43.57 23.48
N PRO A 108 -18.74 43.12 24.70
CA PRO A 108 -17.32 42.88 25.00
C PRO A 108 -16.77 41.83 24.02
N PRO A 109 -15.52 41.95 23.54
CA PRO A 109 -14.94 40.99 22.61
C PRO A 109 -15.06 39.60 23.23
N THR A 110 -15.80 38.72 22.56
CA THR A 110 -15.89 37.31 22.94
C THR A 110 -14.45 36.74 22.89
N LYS A 111 -13.97 36.24 24.02
CA LYS A 111 -12.64 35.64 24.10
C LYS A 111 -12.58 34.53 23.06
N THR A 112 -11.74 34.71 22.05
CA THR A 112 -11.46 33.67 21.05
C THR A 112 -11.04 32.40 21.81
N PRO A 113 -11.72 31.26 21.61
CA PRO A 113 -11.33 30.03 22.32
C PRO A 113 -9.87 29.74 22.02
N LYS A 114 -9.10 29.51 23.08
CA LYS A 114 -7.70 29.08 22.94
C LYS A 114 -7.68 27.81 22.09
N PRO A 115 -6.85 27.73 21.04
CA PRO A 115 -6.77 26.52 20.23
C PRO A 115 -6.48 25.31 21.13
N THR A 116 -7.38 24.35 21.13
CA THR A 116 -7.21 23.08 21.83
C THR A 116 -6.05 22.36 21.13
N SER A 117 -5.07 21.87 21.90
CA SER A 117 -3.96 21.10 21.35
C SER A 117 -4.50 19.88 20.63
N THR A 118 -4.20 19.72 19.34
CA THR A 118 -4.53 18.53 18.57
C THR A 118 -3.90 17.31 19.27
N PRO A 119 -4.65 16.22 19.52
CA PRO A 119 -4.07 15.01 20.10
C PRO A 119 -2.90 14.55 19.25
N LYS A 120 -1.75 14.30 19.87
CA LYS A 120 -0.57 13.78 19.18
C LYS A 120 -0.84 12.34 18.74
N ALA A 121 -0.47 12.01 17.49
CA ALA A 121 -0.60 10.65 16.98
C ALA A 121 0.17 9.63 17.86
N PRO A 122 -0.34 8.38 17.97
CA PRO A 122 0.30 7.33 18.78
C PRO A 122 1.74 7.02 18.38
N PHE A 123 2.10 7.22 17.10
CA PHE A 123 3.45 6.97 16.58
C PHE A 123 4.03 8.24 15.96
N SER A 124 5.34 8.40 16.12
CA SER A 124 6.17 9.36 15.39
C SER A 124 7.12 8.62 14.45
N ALA A 125 7.63 9.29 13.40
CA ALA A 125 8.53 8.69 12.45
C ALA A 125 9.78 9.53 12.21
N THR A 126 10.86 8.85 11.82
CA THR A 126 12.09 9.44 11.29
C THR A 126 12.39 8.83 9.92
N THR A 127 12.97 9.61 9.02
CA THR A 127 13.33 9.17 7.68
C THR A 127 14.81 9.38 7.42
N GLN A 128 15.41 8.46 6.65
CA GLN A 128 16.80 8.52 6.20
C GLN A 128 16.89 7.99 4.78
N GLN A 129 17.69 8.63 3.92
CA GLN A 129 17.99 8.13 2.59
C GLN A 129 19.33 7.38 2.62
N VAL A 130 19.35 6.20 2.03
CA VAL A 130 20.54 5.34 1.93
C VAL A 130 20.59 4.67 0.56
N GLU A 131 21.71 4.07 0.24
CA GLU A 131 21.84 3.22 -0.92
C GLU A 131 21.11 1.89 -0.70
N SER A 132 20.38 1.40 -1.71
CA SER A 132 19.64 0.13 -1.64
C SER A 132 20.53 -1.10 -1.43
N THR A 133 21.79 -1.05 -1.80
CA THR A 133 22.76 -2.16 -1.65
C THR A 133 22.93 -2.61 -0.19
N VAL A 134 22.56 -1.78 0.78
CA VAL A 134 22.53 -2.14 2.21
C VAL A 134 21.54 -3.28 2.47
N ILE A 135 20.44 -3.34 1.71
CA ILE A 135 19.38 -4.33 1.84
C ILE A 135 19.36 -5.27 0.62
N HIS A 136 19.53 -4.71 -0.58
CA HIS A 136 19.47 -5.43 -1.85
C HIS A 136 20.82 -5.33 -2.58
N PRO A 137 21.87 -6.06 -2.15
CA PRO A 137 23.22 -5.93 -2.68
C PRO A 137 23.32 -6.22 -4.19
N ASP A 138 22.45 -7.08 -4.71
CA ASP A 138 22.48 -7.52 -6.11
C ASP A 138 21.74 -6.57 -7.07
N LEU A 139 20.94 -5.62 -6.55
CA LEU A 139 20.08 -4.78 -7.39
C LEU A 139 20.71 -3.42 -7.69
N ALA A 140 21.60 -2.93 -6.85
CA ALA A 140 22.28 -1.64 -7.00
C ALA A 140 21.33 -0.52 -7.47
N CYS A 141 21.62 0.12 -8.60
CA CYS A 141 20.82 1.20 -9.17
C CYS A 141 19.56 0.72 -9.93
N ASN A 142 19.35 -0.58 -10.08
CA ASN A 142 18.19 -1.15 -10.75
C ASN A 142 17.02 -1.37 -9.79
N TRP A 143 16.94 -0.57 -8.71
CA TRP A 143 15.91 -0.64 -7.72
C TRP A 143 15.72 0.71 -7.04
N ALA A 144 14.49 1.03 -6.67
CA ALA A 144 14.16 2.16 -5.81
C ALA A 144 12.95 1.85 -4.95
N GLY A 145 12.97 2.25 -3.68
CA GLY A 145 11.86 1.97 -2.79
C GLY A 145 11.91 2.69 -1.46
N ILE A 146 10.94 2.31 -0.63
CA ILE A 146 10.77 2.80 0.74
C ILE A 146 10.65 1.57 1.63
N GLY A 147 11.49 1.47 2.64
CA GLY A 147 11.45 0.39 3.61
C GLY A 147 11.58 0.91 5.02
N GLY A 148 11.40 0.02 5.99
CA GLY A 148 11.60 0.47 7.37
C GLY A 148 11.10 -0.49 8.43
N THR A 149 10.98 0.05 9.65
CA THR A 149 10.61 -0.73 10.85
C THR A 149 9.64 0.03 11.73
N VAL A 150 8.88 -0.72 12.53
CA VAL A 150 7.98 -0.18 13.56
C VAL A 150 8.39 -0.71 14.91
N VAL A 151 8.61 0.18 15.86
CA VAL A 151 9.01 -0.18 17.23
C VAL A 151 8.14 0.50 18.27
N ASP A 152 8.05 -0.11 19.45
CA ASP A 152 7.39 0.47 20.60
C ASP A 152 8.26 1.58 21.25
N SER A 153 7.79 2.13 22.38
CA SER A 153 8.51 3.16 23.14
C SER A 153 9.85 2.65 23.71
N ASN A 154 9.99 1.34 23.92
CA ASN A 154 11.18 0.69 24.48
C ASN A 154 12.15 0.22 23.38
N GLY A 155 11.72 0.26 22.10
CA GLY A 155 12.50 -0.20 20.96
C GLY A 155 12.22 -1.65 20.54
N SER A 156 11.23 -2.32 21.17
CA SER A 156 10.81 -3.67 20.75
C SER A 156 10.03 -3.60 19.44
N HIS A 157 10.22 -4.60 18.57
CA HIS A 157 9.59 -4.64 17.27
C HIS A 157 8.08 -4.92 17.36
N ILE A 158 7.29 -4.16 16.61
CA ILE A 158 5.83 -4.35 16.47
C ILE A 158 5.54 -4.95 15.11
N VAL A 159 5.03 -6.18 15.09
CA VAL A 159 4.68 -6.96 13.91
C VAL A 159 3.17 -6.94 13.71
N GLY A 160 2.70 -7.04 12.46
CA GLY A 160 1.27 -7.11 12.14
C GLY A 160 0.57 -5.75 12.03
N THR A 161 1.31 -4.63 12.09
CA THR A 161 0.75 -3.31 11.86
C THR A 161 0.70 -3.00 10.35
N VAL A 162 -0.39 -2.42 9.92
CA VAL A 162 -0.55 -2.05 8.51
C VAL A 162 0.18 -0.74 8.22
N VAL A 163 0.92 -0.73 7.12
CA VAL A 163 1.61 0.45 6.58
C VAL A 163 1.01 0.75 5.22
N VAL A 164 0.64 1.98 4.97
CA VAL A 164 0.11 2.44 3.67
C VAL A 164 1.07 3.44 3.05
N LEU A 165 1.27 3.32 1.75
CA LEU A 165 1.96 4.29 0.90
C LEU A 165 0.94 4.88 -0.06
N ARG A 166 0.80 6.20 -0.05
CA ARG A 166 -0.12 6.93 -0.92
C ARG A 166 0.54 8.17 -1.52
N GLY A 167 0.00 8.62 -2.63
CA GLY A 167 0.43 9.86 -3.28
C GLY A 167 0.55 9.74 -4.78
N THR A 168 1.47 10.54 -5.36
CA THR A 168 1.68 10.59 -6.81
C THR A 168 3.14 10.29 -7.14
N LEU A 169 3.37 9.32 -8.01
CA LEU A 169 4.67 8.95 -8.55
C LEU A 169 4.62 9.10 -10.08
N SER A 170 5.50 9.91 -10.65
CA SER A 170 5.58 10.16 -12.10
C SER A 170 4.22 10.53 -12.76
N GLY A 171 3.40 11.31 -12.04
CA GLY A 171 2.09 11.75 -12.51
C GLY A 171 0.94 10.75 -12.31
N SER A 172 1.22 9.53 -11.87
CA SER A 172 0.22 8.50 -11.57
C SER A 172 -0.04 8.41 -10.07
N THR A 173 -1.30 8.34 -9.68
CA THR A 173 -1.67 8.09 -8.28
C THR A 173 -1.34 6.65 -7.91
N ILE A 174 -0.66 6.48 -6.79
CA ILE A 174 -0.35 5.18 -6.22
C ILE A 174 -0.97 5.03 -4.84
N GLU A 175 -1.44 3.83 -4.56
CA GLU A 175 -1.88 3.39 -3.24
C GLU A 175 -1.44 1.94 -3.07
N GLN A 176 -0.52 1.73 -2.12
CA GLN A 176 0.02 0.42 -1.79
C GLN A 176 -0.12 0.18 -0.29
N GLN A 177 -0.24 -1.07 0.09
CA GLN A 177 -0.38 -1.48 1.48
C GLN A 177 0.51 -2.69 1.75
N THR A 178 1.16 -2.69 2.90
CA THR A 178 1.96 -3.82 3.40
C THR A 178 1.75 -3.98 4.90
N VAL A 179 2.31 -5.04 5.48
CA VAL A 179 2.21 -5.33 6.92
C VAL A 179 3.61 -5.47 7.49
N THR A 180 3.82 -4.94 8.69
CA THR A 180 5.12 -5.06 9.36
C THR A 180 5.44 -6.51 9.75
N GLY A 181 6.70 -6.91 9.53
CA GLY A 181 7.19 -8.26 9.79
C GLY A 181 7.25 -9.18 8.56
N ILE A 182 6.80 -8.71 7.39
CA ILE A 182 6.89 -9.47 6.13
C ILE A 182 8.33 -9.43 5.60
N ASN A 183 8.96 -8.25 5.55
CA ASN A 183 10.31 -8.05 5.02
C ASN A 183 11.36 -8.07 6.13
N LYS A 184 11.83 -9.25 6.48
CA LYS A 184 12.77 -9.45 7.58
C LYS A 184 14.17 -8.88 7.33
N GLU A 185 14.49 -8.53 6.10
CA GLU A 185 15.75 -7.87 5.71
C GLU A 185 15.92 -6.50 6.38
N TYR A 186 14.79 -5.81 6.67
CA TYR A 186 14.77 -4.57 7.45
C TYR A 186 14.74 -4.81 8.98
N GLY A 187 14.62 -6.05 9.42
CA GLY A 187 14.48 -6.45 10.83
C GLY A 187 13.14 -7.11 11.12
N GLN A 188 12.88 -7.46 12.40
CA GLN A 188 11.70 -8.24 12.79
C GLN A 188 10.36 -7.58 12.44
N SER A 189 10.27 -6.25 12.48
CA SER A 189 9.08 -5.48 12.07
C SER A 189 9.26 -4.80 10.72
N GLY A 190 10.07 -5.40 9.85
CA GLY A 190 10.40 -4.85 8.54
C GLY A 190 9.20 -4.77 7.59
N PHE A 191 9.16 -3.72 6.80
CA PHE A 191 8.21 -3.52 5.70
C PHE A 191 8.90 -2.86 4.52
N GLU A 192 8.34 -3.02 3.32
CA GLU A 192 8.90 -2.48 2.08
C GLU A 192 7.82 -2.13 1.07
N PHE A 193 8.09 -1.08 0.29
CA PHE A 193 7.38 -0.69 -0.92
C PHE A 193 8.37 -0.48 -2.05
N VAL A 194 8.21 -1.21 -3.14
CA VAL A 194 9.00 -1.04 -4.35
C VAL A 194 8.37 0.06 -5.21
N LEU A 195 9.13 1.10 -5.53
CA LEU A 195 8.68 2.21 -6.37
C LEU A 195 8.99 1.98 -7.85
N GLY A 196 10.01 1.19 -8.14
CA GLY A 196 10.40 0.86 -9.51
C GLY A 196 11.82 0.32 -9.62
N ASN A 197 12.23 0.05 -10.87
CA ASN A 197 13.55 -0.47 -11.20
C ASN A 197 14.60 0.62 -11.44
N THR A 198 14.22 1.89 -11.35
CA THR A 198 15.11 3.03 -11.50
C THR A 198 14.77 4.08 -10.46
N PRO A 199 15.78 4.73 -9.86
CA PRO A 199 15.57 5.82 -8.93
C PRO A 199 14.85 7.00 -9.59
N ILE A 200 13.77 7.48 -8.95
CA ILE A 200 12.96 8.60 -9.43
C ILE A 200 12.92 9.65 -8.32
N ALA A 201 13.23 10.90 -8.67
CA ALA A 201 13.16 12.01 -7.72
C ALA A 201 11.71 12.44 -7.51
N THR A 202 11.29 12.53 -6.25
CA THR A 202 10.00 13.13 -5.84
C THR A 202 10.23 14.11 -4.69
N ASN A 203 9.37 15.08 -4.58
CA ASN A 203 9.45 16.03 -3.47
C ASN A 203 8.11 16.06 -2.73
N LYS A 204 8.00 15.26 -1.66
CA LYS A 204 6.83 15.18 -0.79
C LYS A 204 5.50 14.87 -1.50
N THR A 205 5.56 14.25 -2.68
CA THR A 205 4.37 13.81 -3.43
C THR A 205 3.87 12.45 -2.95
N LEU A 206 4.70 11.73 -2.19
CA LEU A 206 4.41 10.45 -1.55
C LEU A 206 4.39 10.62 -0.03
N TYR A 207 3.56 9.85 0.64
CA TYR A 207 3.62 9.72 2.10
C TYR A 207 3.37 8.28 2.54
N VAL A 208 4.00 7.94 3.66
CA VAL A 208 3.82 6.66 4.36
C VAL A 208 3.11 6.92 5.68
N GLN A 209 2.17 6.06 6.05
CA GLN A 209 1.39 6.21 7.27
C GLN A 209 1.11 4.84 7.89
N LEU A 210 1.16 4.75 9.21
CA LEU A 210 0.65 3.59 9.95
C LEU A 210 -0.85 3.71 10.12
N VAL A 211 -1.55 2.61 9.90
CA VAL A 211 -2.99 2.50 10.12
C VAL A 211 -3.30 1.21 10.88
N ASP A 212 -4.45 1.16 11.51
CA ASP A 212 -4.98 -0.08 12.08
C ASP A 212 -5.74 -0.93 11.04
N LEU A 213 -6.31 -2.05 11.47
CA LEU A 213 -7.08 -2.95 10.59
C LEU A 213 -8.39 -2.32 10.08
N GLN A 214 -8.86 -1.24 10.69
CA GLN A 214 -10.02 -0.45 10.26
C GLN A 214 -9.62 0.76 9.41
N ASN A 215 -8.33 0.85 9.02
CA ASN A 215 -7.73 1.96 8.26
C ASN A 215 -7.74 3.31 9.03
N ILE A 216 -7.82 3.26 10.38
CA ILE A 216 -7.71 4.46 11.23
C ILE A 216 -6.24 4.82 11.40
N PRO A 217 -5.84 6.09 11.19
CA PRO A 217 -4.45 6.51 11.31
C PRO A 217 -3.88 6.32 12.72
N LEU A 218 -2.75 5.63 12.81
CA LEU A 218 -1.93 5.46 14.02
C LEU A 218 -0.74 6.43 14.06
N SER A 219 -0.38 7.01 12.92
CA SER A 219 0.66 8.03 12.81
C SER A 219 0.19 9.21 11.97
N ASP A 220 0.88 10.33 12.10
CA ASP A 220 0.78 11.39 11.10
C ASP A 220 1.32 10.89 9.75
N PRO A 221 0.86 11.44 8.59
CA PRO A 221 1.45 11.11 7.30
C PRO A 221 2.91 11.59 7.23
N VAL A 222 3.80 10.68 6.87
CA VAL A 222 5.23 10.92 6.73
C VAL A 222 5.52 11.18 5.27
N TYR A 223 5.65 12.44 4.89
CA TYR A 223 5.95 12.83 3.52
C TYR A 223 7.37 12.44 3.12
N ILE A 224 7.47 11.73 1.99
CA ILE A 224 8.72 11.16 1.49
C ILE A 224 9.25 12.01 0.34
N THR A 225 10.55 12.28 0.39
CA THR A 225 11.33 12.80 -0.73
C THR A 225 12.25 11.70 -1.21
N THR A 226 12.18 11.33 -2.49
CA THR A 226 13.07 10.36 -3.14
C THR A 226 14.08 11.08 -4.04
N SER A 227 15.18 10.41 -4.36
CA SER A 227 16.24 10.92 -5.21
C SER A 227 16.38 10.08 -6.48
N SER A 228 16.85 10.69 -7.57
CA SER A 228 17.32 9.97 -8.76
C SER A 228 18.76 9.46 -8.64
N ASP A 229 19.41 9.72 -7.52
CA ASP A 229 20.77 9.27 -7.22
C ASP A 229 20.74 7.85 -6.67
N CYS A 230 21.55 6.95 -7.26
CA CYS A 230 21.67 5.55 -6.83
C CYS A 230 22.16 5.40 -5.39
N SER A 231 22.94 6.34 -4.87
CA SER A 231 23.41 6.34 -3.48
C SER A 231 22.31 6.70 -2.47
N LYS A 232 21.11 7.05 -2.94
CA LYS A 232 19.96 7.52 -2.16
C LYS A 232 18.64 6.92 -2.65
N ASN A 233 18.69 5.77 -3.27
CA ASN A 233 17.54 5.12 -3.91
C ASN A 233 16.64 4.32 -2.95
N LEU A 234 17.02 4.20 -1.68
CA LEU A 234 16.21 3.63 -0.61
C LEU A 234 15.92 4.69 0.46
N VAL A 235 14.63 4.90 0.78
CA VAL A 235 14.21 5.72 1.92
C VAL A 235 13.84 4.81 3.08
N LEU A 236 14.60 4.87 4.15
CA LEU A 236 14.29 4.17 5.40
C LEU A 236 13.36 5.01 6.26
N VAL A 237 12.27 4.41 6.73
CA VAL A 237 11.29 5.02 7.64
C VAL A 237 11.22 4.21 8.92
N ARG A 238 11.53 4.83 10.04
CA ARG A 238 11.40 4.20 11.34
C ARG A 238 10.28 4.85 12.14
N PHE A 239 9.22 4.09 12.39
CA PHE A 239 8.14 4.48 13.27
C PHE A 239 8.43 4.05 14.70
N LYS A 240 8.21 4.96 15.63
CA LYS A 240 8.34 4.71 17.06
C LYS A 240 7.07 5.12 17.78
N LYS A 241 6.54 4.21 18.64
CA LYS A 241 5.39 4.52 19.49
C LYS A 241 5.77 5.58 20.51
N ASN A 242 4.96 6.61 20.63
CA ASN A 242 5.10 7.63 21.65
C ASN A 242 4.79 7.03 23.05
N ARG A 243 5.33 7.62 24.08
CA ARG A 243 5.03 7.24 25.48
C ARG A 243 3.69 7.84 25.91
#